data_3bc860f5638b007752d8c76ca3e1888c
#
_entry.id   3bc860f5638b007752d8c76ca3e1888c
#
_cell.length_a   1.000
_cell.length_b   1.000
_cell.length_c   1.000
_cell.angle_alpha   90.00
_cell.angle_beta   90.00
_cell.angle_gamma   90.00
#
_symmetry.space_group_name_H-M   'P 1'
#
loop_
_entity.id
_entity.type
_entity.pdbx_description
1 polymer ?
#
loop_
_entity_poly.entity_id
_entity_poly.type
_entity_poly.pdbx_seq_one_letter_code
_entity_poly.pdbx_strand_id
1 'polypeptide(L)'
;MDSSQEEKQKSMLESIREMNSNETGFDAVIVCCSTEHQATYWGERLVQTRGSACKKDALVYAVCEDWTNKDGAGNGLGTLYAYAKAKKLAEAKDAKDLDLILSNGGSIGLYHTAGKGTRLAPLPGAENNNKPGVKLPAVVEVAGEARNLTILEAVVRQTNRYAKERPGRVSVFWGDQIFIPSAGHNKSGEHHADILAVMGPMPNETEWN
;
A
#
# COMPACT_ATOMS: atom_id res chain seq x y z
N MET A 1 -21.96 -12.77 26.39
CA MET A 1 -20.74 -12.53 25.58
C MET A 1 -19.71 -11.87 26.50
N ASP A 2 -18.46 -12.29 26.40
CA ASP A 2 -17.39 -11.73 27.24
C ASP A 2 -17.15 -10.27 26.79
N SER A 3 -17.10 -9.30 27.73
CA SER A 3 -16.85 -7.88 27.44
C SER A 3 -15.64 -7.64 26.53
N SER A 4 -14.64 -8.48 26.63
CA SER A 4 -13.44 -8.49 25.78
C SER A 4 -13.75 -8.82 24.32
N GLN A 5 -14.75 -9.67 24.04
CA GLN A 5 -15.16 -9.99 22.67
C GLN A 5 -15.99 -8.88 22.02
N GLU A 6 -16.83 -8.22 22.82
CA GLU A 6 -17.62 -7.08 22.33
C GLU A 6 -16.74 -5.88 21.99
N GLU A 7 -15.73 -5.59 22.81
CA GLU A 7 -14.75 -4.53 22.52
C GLU A 7 -13.94 -4.83 21.25
N LYS A 8 -13.49 -6.07 21.07
CA LYS A 8 -12.77 -6.49 19.85
C LYS A 8 -13.66 -6.35 18.61
N GLN A 9 -14.90 -6.78 18.68
CA GLN A 9 -15.85 -6.67 17.57
C GLN A 9 -16.15 -5.21 17.22
N LYS A 10 -16.33 -4.36 18.23
CA LYS A 10 -16.53 -2.91 18.03
C LYS A 10 -15.33 -2.27 17.35
N SER A 11 -14.12 -2.53 17.84
CA SER A 11 -12.88 -2.01 17.24
C SER A 11 -12.67 -2.51 15.80
N MET A 12 -13.03 -3.75 15.49
CA MET A 12 -12.96 -4.29 14.15
C MET A 12 -13.95 -3.61 13.19
N LEU A 13 -15.19 -3.37 13.64
CA LEU A 13 -16.20 -2.64 12.86
C LEU A 13 -15.79 -1.19 12.61
N GLU A 14 -15.17 -0.55 13.59
CA GLU A 14 -14.62 0.80 13.48
C GLU A 14 -13.47 0.84 12.43
N SER A 15 -12.58 -0.15 12.47
CA SER A 15 -11.52 -0.32 11.47
C SER A 15 -12.06 -0.49 10.05
N ILE A 16 -13.13 -1.28 9.88
CA ILE A 16 -13.79 -1.47 8.58
C ILE A 16 -14.43 -0.16 8.09
N ARG A 17 -15.02 0.62 8.98
CA ARG A 17 -15.59 1.93 8.63
C ARG A 17 -14.51 2.91 8.20
N GLU A 18 -13.40 2.97 8.92
CA GLU A 18 -12.25 3.81 8.55
C GLU A 18 -11.67 3.42 7.19
N MET A 19 -11.51 2.14 6.90
CA MET A 19 -11.04 1.67 5.58
C MET A 19 -12.00 2.04 4.44
N ASN A 20 -13.29 2.21 4.73
CA ASN A 20 -14.28 2.64 3.75
C ASN A 20 -14.46 4.17 3.70
N SER A 21 -13.74 4.91 4.55
CA SER A 21 -13.77 6.37 4.53
C SER A 21 -12.88 6.90 3.41
N ASN A 22 -13.41 7.78 2.58
CA ASN A 22 -12.68 8.44 1.50
C ASN A 22 -11.88 9.66 2.01
N GLU A 23 -12.01 9.99 3.28
CA GLU A 23 -11.39 11.16 3.90
C GLU A 23 -10.05 10.84 4.56
N THR A 24 -9.85 9.57 4.91
CA THR A 24 -8.62 9.10 5.55
C THR A 24 -7.73 8.40 4.54
N GLY A 25 -6.42 8.56 4.68
CA GLY A 25 -5.44 7.88 3.83
C GLY A 25 -4.14 8.66 3.74
N PHE A 26 -3.19 8.08 3.04
CA PHE A 26 -1.89 8.69 2.81
C PHE A 26 -2.01 9.92 1.91
N ASP A 27 -1.23 10.96 2.21
CA ASP A 27 -1.16 12.20 1.42
C ASP A 27 -0.45 11.96 0.09
N ALA A 28 0.46 11.00 0.06
CA ALA A 28 1.05 10.49 -1.17
C ALA A 28 1.10 8.95 -1.16
N VAL A 29 0.87 8.37 -2.34
CA VAL A 29 0.96 6.92 -2.60
C VAL A 29 2.03 6.70 -3.64
N ILE A 30 3.04 5.89 -3.31
CA ILE A 30 4.12 5.51 -4.21
C ILE A 30 3.99 4.02 -4.51
N VAL A 31 3.98 3.65 -5.78
CA VAL A 31 4.00 2.24 -6.22
C VAL A 31 5.32 1.93 -6.89
N CYS A 32 6.05 0.98 -6.34
CA CYS A 32 7.31 0.48 -6.89
C CYS A 32 7.03 -0.74 -7.78
N CYS A 33 7.25 -0.60 -9.08
CA CYS A 33 6.90 -1.57 -10.12
C CYS A 33 8.13 -2.21 -10.76
N SER A 34 7.97 -3.36 -11.40
CA SER A 34 9.05 -4.06 -12.12
C SER A 34 9.28 -3.50 -13.52
N THR A 35 8.28 -2.86 -14.13
CA THR A 35 8.34 -2.39 -15.53
C THR A 35 7.66 -1.03 -15.67
N GLU A 36 8.07 -0.26 -16.69
CA GLU A 36 7.44 1.03 -17.02
C GLU A 36 5.97 0.86 -17.39
N HIS A 37 5.60 -0.24 -18.05
CA HIS A 37 4.21 -0.54 -18.37
C HIS A 37 3.36 -0.68 -17.10
N GLN A 38 3.86 -1.38 -16.08
CA GLN A 38 3.17 -1.49 -14.80
C GLN A 38 3.11 -0.15 -14.08
N ALA A 39 4.17 0.65 -14.13
CA ALA A 39 4.19 1.98 -13.54
C ALA A 39 3.14 2.90 -14.20
N THR A 40 3.05 2.90 -15.52
CA THR A 40 2.01 3.65 -16.26
C THR A 40 0.62 3.20 -15.83
N TYR A 41 0.35 1.89 -15.86
CA TYR A 41 -0.94 1.34 -15.48
C TYR A 41 -1.35 1.72 -14.05
N TRP A 42 -0.47 1.52 -13.08
CA TRP A 42 -0.78 1.83 -11.67
C TRP A 42 -0.90 3.33 -11.41
N GLY A 43 -0.08 4.14 -12.07
CA GLY A 43 -0.19 5.58 -12.00
C GLY A 43 -1.55 6.09 -12.45
N GLU A 44 -2.04 5.63 -13.59
CA GLU A 44 -3.36 5.98 -14.12
C GLU A 44 -4.49 5.39 -13.27
N ARG A 45 -4.41 4.11 -12.94
CA ARG A 45 -5.44 3.39 -12.19
C ARG A 45 -5.69 4.00 -10.81
N LEU A 46 -4.66 4.27 -10.03
CA LEU A 46 -4.81 4.84 -8.69
C LEU A 46 -5.24 6.33 -8.71
N VAL A 47 -4.87 7.08 -9.75
CA VAL A 47 -5.42 8.43 -9.96
C VAL A 47 -6.93 8.38 -10.21
N GLN A 48 -7.40 7.43 -11.03
CA GLN A 48 -8.81 7.24 -11.33
C GLN A 48 -9.63 6.71 -10.16
N THR A 49 -9.00 6.06 -9.18
CA THR A 49 -9.65 5.51 -7.99
C THR A 49 -9.46 6.36 -6.73
N ARG A 50 -9.01 7.61 -6.88
CA ARG A 50 -9.02 8.59 -5.80
C ARG A 50 -10.44 8.77 -5.26
N GLY A 51 -10.57 8.83 -3.95
CA GLY A 51 -11.86 8.88 -3.28
C GLY A 51 -12.54 7.52 -3.11
N SER A 52 -11.95 6.42 -3.63
CA SER A 52 -12.46 5.07 -3.40
C SER A 52 -11.38 4.08 -2.96
N ALA A 53 -10.21 4.01 -3.58
CA ALA A 53 -9.10 3.18 -3.13
C ALA A 53 -8.08 3.96 -2.31
N CYS A 54 -7.76 5.18 -2.71
CA CYS A 54 -6.90 6.09 -1.96
C CYS A 54 -7.63 7.40 -1.63
N LYS A 55 -7.05 8.20 -0.75
CA LYS A 55 -7.57 9.50 -0.35
C LYS A 55 -7.85 10.37 -1.59
N LYS A 56 -8.92 11.16 -1.57
CA LYS A 56 -9.41 11.94 -2.72
C LYS A 56 -8.36 12.88 -3.32
N ASP A 57 -7.53 13.47 -2.49
CA ASP A 57 -6.49 14.42 -2.86
C ASP A 57 -5.07 13.84 -2.79
N ALA A 58 -4.95 12.50 -2.66
CA ALA A 58 -3.65 11.84 -2.61
C ALA A 58 -2.82 12.10 -3.87
N LEU A 59 -1.54 12.40 -3.68
CA LEU A 59 -0.57 12.39 -4.76
C LEU A 59 -0.23 10.93 -5.11
N VAL A 60 -0.22 10.60 -6.39
CA VAL A 60 0.07 9.23 -6.84
C VAL A 60 1.28 9.23 -7.74
N TYR A 61 2.25 8.42 -7.37
CA TYR A 61 3.48 8.19 -8.13
C TYR A 61 3.69 6.69 -8.30
N ALA A 62 3.74 6.23 -9.52
CA ALA A 62 4.17 4.87 -9.82
C ALA A 62 5.51 4.95 -10.56
N VAL A 63 6.47 4.18 -10.11
CA VAL A 63 7.86 4.22 -10.59
C VAL A 63 8.35 2.80 -10.86
N CYS A 64 9.20 2.67 -11.88
CA CYS A 64 9.79 1.40 -12.24
C CYS A 64 11.16 1.25 -11.58
N GLU A 65 11.46 0.04 -11.09
CA GLU A 65 12.81 -0.37 -10.72
C GLU A 65 13.59 -0.72 -12.00
N ASP A 66 14.45 0.17 -12.45
CA ASP A 66 15.30 -0.02 -13.63
C ASP A 66 16.74 -0.41 -13.24
N TRP A 67 16.87 -1.45 -12.43
CA TRP A 67 18.16 -1.98 -12.07
C TRP A 67 18.85 -2.65 -13.26
N THR A 68 20.13 -2.34 -13.46
CA THR A 68 20.98 -3.01 -14.45
C THR A 68 21.34 -4.43 -14.01
N ASN A 69 21.29 -4.71 -12.73
CA ASN A 69 21.52 -6.03 -12.15
C ASN A 69 20.24 -6.87 -12.17
N LYS A 70 20.33 -8.11 -12.71
CA LYS A 70 19.19 -9.03 -12.80
C LYS A 70 18.62 -9.47 -11.45
N ASP A 71 19.40 -9.38 -10.39
CA ASP A 71 19.02 -9.80 -9.03
C ASP A 71 18.29 -8.70 -8.27
N GLY A 72 18.19 -7.48 -8.84
CA GLY A 72 17.59 -6.34 -8.17
C GLY A 72 18.42 -5.87 -6.97
N ALA A 73 17.85 -4.97 -6.16
CA ALA A 73 18.53 -4.35 -5.04
C ALA A 73 17.96 -4.75 -3.67
N GLY A 74 16.93 -5.57 -3.66
CA GLY A 74 16.17 -5.90 -2.45
C GLY A 74 15.28 -4.76 -1.95
N ASN A 75 14.39 -5.08 -1.02
CA ASN A 75 13.32 -4.16 -0.62
C ASN A 75 13.82 -2.86 0.02
N GLY A 76 14.91 -2.89 0.79
CA GLY A 76 15.43 -1.70 1.46
C GLY A 76 15.91 -0.64 0.47
N LEU A 77 16.81 -1.01 -0.43
CA LEU A 77 17.32 -0.10 -1.45
C LEU A 77 16.26 0.24 -2.50
N GLY A 78 15.39 -0.73 -2.85
CA GLY A 78 14.22 -0.50 -3.72
C GLY A 78 13.27 0.54 -3.16
N THR A 79 13.04 0.57 -1.85
CA THR A 79 12.26 1.61 -1.16
C THR A 79 12.86 2.99 -1.34
N LEU A 80 14.15 3.14 -1.04
CA LEU A 80 14.86 4.42 -1.17
C LEU A 80 14.89 4.91 -2.61
N TYR A 81 15.09 3.99 -3.55
CA TYR A 81 15.10 4.28 -4.97
C TYR A 81 13.72 4.74 -5.47
N ALA A 82 12.65 4.04 -5.09
CA ALA A 82 11.30 4.40 -5.45
C ALA A 82 10.90 5.77 -4.89
N TYR A 83 11.28 6.05 -3.65
CA TYR A 83 11.07 7.36 -3.04
C TYR A 83 11.80 8.48 -3.80
N ALA A 84 13.08 8.27 -4.10
CA ALA A 84 13.89 9.26 -4.84
C ALA A 84 13.33 9.52 -6.26
N LYS A 85 12.88 8.47 -6.96
CA LYS A 85 12.23 8.62 -8.27
C LYS A 85 10.89 9.36 -8.17
N ALA A 86 10.06 9.02 -7.18
CA ALA A 86 8.79 9.71 -6.96
C ALA A 86 8.99 11.19 -6.65
N LYS A 87 10.03 11.53 -5.87
CA LYS A 87 10.42 12.92 -5.60
C LYS A 87 10.75 13.68 -6.88
N LYS A 88 11.59 13.11 -7.75
CA LYS A 88 11.91 13.69 -9.07
C LYS A 88 10.67 13.88 -9.94
N LEU A 89 9.73 12.93 -9.91
CA LEU A 89 8.46 13.05 -10.64
C LEU A 89 7.56 14.15 -10.06
N ALA A 90 7.58 14.36 -8.74
CA ALA A 90 6.86 15.45 -8.10
C ALA A 90 7.43 16.82 -8.54
N GLU A 91 8.74 16.98 -8.51
CA GLU A 91 9.44 18.17 -8.98
C GLU A 91 9.12 18.47 -10.46
N ALA A 92 9.18 17.45 -11.33
CA ALA A 92 8.89 17.60 -12.77
C ALA A 92 7.44 17.98 -13.07
N LYS A 93 6.51 17.70 -12.15
CA LYS A 93 5.08 18.02 -12.28
C LYS A 93 4.67 19.30 -11.53
N ASP A 94 5.62 20.02 -10.97
CA ASP A 94 5.37 21.18 -10.09
C ASP A 94 4.39 20.83 -8.95
N ALA A 95 4.50 19.62 -8.44
CA ALA A 95 3.67 19.10 -7.35
C ALA A 95 4.34 19.36 -6.00
N LYS A 96 3.61 19.12 -4.90
CA LYS A 96 4.16 19.29 -3.55
C LYS A 96 5.37 18.36 -3.36
N ASP A 97 6.45 18.91 -2.82
CA ASP A 97 7.63 18.15 -2.42
C ASP A 97 7.26 17.09 -1.36
N LEU A 98 7.70 15.85 -1.57
CA LEU A 98 7.43 14.74 -0.65
C LEU A 98 8.09 14.94 0.72
N ASP A 99 9.28 15.53 0.77
CA ASP A 99 9.95 15.84 2.05
C ASP A 99 9.18 16.92 2.81
N LEU A 100 8.60 17.87 2.11
CA LEU A 100 7.76 18.92 2.71
C LEU A 100 6.44 18.35 3.24
N ILE A 101 5.87 17.35 2.56
CA ILE A 101 4.69 16.62 3.07
C ILE A 101 5.02 15.99 4.42
N LEU A 102 6.13 15.24 4.49
CA LEU A 102 6.55 14.57 5.71
C LEU A 102 6.89 15.54 6.84
N SER A 103 7.63 16.61 6.55
CA SER A 103 8.02 17.61 7.56
C SER A 103 6.84 18.36 8.15
N ASN A 104 5.75 18.49 7.39
CA ASN A 104 4.48 19.08 7.84
C ASN A 104 3.56 18.05 8.53
N GLY A 105 4.05 16.87 8.86
CA GLY A 105 3.27 15.83 9.54
C GLY A 105 2.36 15.01 8.61
N GLY A 106 2.46 15.19 7.30
CA GLY A 106 1.77 14.32 6.34
C GLY A 106 2.38 12.92 6.32
N SER A 107 1.73 11.99 5.65
CA SER A 107 2.13 10.59 5.60
C SER A 107 2.19 10.05 4.18
N ILE A 108 3.13 9.14 3.92
CA ILE A 108 3.35 8.55 2.60
C ILE A 108 3.23 7.02 2.71
N GLY A 109 2.42 6.42 1.83
CA GLY A 109 2.35 4.97 1.66
C GLY A 109 3.18 4.53 0.45
N LEU A 110 4.14 3.63 0.63
CA LEU A 110 4.94 3.05 -0.44
C LEU A 110 4.63 1.55 -0.56
N TYR A 111 4.29 1.12 -1.77
CA TYR A 111 3.83 -0.22 -2.06
C TYR A 111 4.75 -0.92 -3.05
N HIS A 112 5.40 -2.00 -2.61
CA HIS A 112 6.20 -2.83 -3.50
C HIS A 112 5.33 -3.78 -4.30
N THR A 113 5.42 -3.69 -5.63
CA THR A 113 4.75 -4.60 -6.58
C THR A 113 5.75 -5.30 -7.49
N ALA A 114 7.03 -4.97 -7.36
CA ALA A 114 8.13 -5.47 -8.16
C ALA A 114 8.53 -6.91 -7.75
N GLY A 115 7.61 -7.86 -7.83
CA GLY A 115 7.87 -9.27 -7.53
C GLY A 115 7.44 -10.18 -8.68
N LYS A 116 8.27 -11.19 -9.00
CA LYS A 116 7.85 -12.27 -9.91
C LYS A 116 6.85 -13.14 -9.15
N GLY A 117 5.56 -13.05 -9.45
CA GLY A 117 4.50 -13.87 -8.85
C GLY A 117 4.54 -15.34 -9.25
N THR A 118 5.71 -15.97 -9.20
CA THR A 118 5.98 -17.33 -9.71
C THR A 118 5.15 -18.41 -9.01
N ARG A 119 4.72 -18.19 -7.78
CA ARG A 119 3.89 -19.13 -7.03
C ARG A 119 2.45 -19.21 -7.55
N LEU A 120 2.01 -18.21 -8.30
CA LEU A 120 0.68 -18.18 -8.90
C LEU A 120 0.64 -18.69 -10.35
N ALA A 121 1.80 -19.06 -10.92
CA ALA A 121 1.81 -19.71 -12.23
C ALA A 121 1.08 -21.08 -12.12
N PRO A 122 0.22 -21.45 -13.08
CA PRO A 122 0.03 -20.84 -14.38
C PRO A 122 -1.19 -19.90 -14.46
N LEU A 123 -1.63 -19.31 -13.37
CA LEU A 123 -2.75 -18.37 -13.48
C LEU A 123 -2.38 -17.30 -14.52
N PRO A 124 -3.14 -17.17 -15.62
CA PRO A 124 -2.97 -16.07 -16.55
C PRO A 124 -3.28 -14.82 -15.71
N GLY A 125 -2.22 -14.15 -15.28
CA GLY A 125 -2.40 -12.94 -14.52
C GLY A 125 -3.10 -11.95 -15.43
N ALA A 126 -4.29 -11.52 -15.07
CA ALA A 126 -4.77 -10.25 -15.53
C ALA A 126 -3.62 -9.25 -15.31
N GLU A 127 -3.48 -8.28 -16.18
CA GLU A 127 -2.46 -7.24 -16.05
C GLU A 127 -1.00 -7.76 -16.15
N ASN A 128 -0.72 -8.56 -17.19
CA ASN A 128 0.63 -9.04 -17.53
C ASN A 128 1.34 -9.82 -16.41
N ASN A 129 0.65 -10.75 -15.78
CA ASN A 129 1.14 -11.55 -14.65
C ASN A 129 1.51 -10.70 -13.41
N ASN A 130 1.01 -9.49 -13.32
CA ASN A 130 1.15 -8.67 -12.14
C ASN A 130 0.17 -9.16 -11.05
N LYS A 131 0.65 -9.89 -10.07
CA LYS A 131 -0.15 -10.41 -8.96
C LYS A 131 -1.00 -9.33 -8.26
N PRO A 132 -0.49 -8.12 -8.01
CA PRO A 132 -1.30 -7.01 -7.47
C PRO A 132 -2.48 -6.59 -8.36
N GLY A 133 -2.45 -6.88 -9.64
CA GLY A 133 -3.51 -6.60 -10.61
C GLY A 133 -4.65 -7.62 -10.63
N VAL A 134 -4.56 -8.73 -9.90
CA VAL A 134 -5.62 -9.73 -9.81
C VAL A 134 -6.89 -9.08 -9.25
N LYS A 135 -8.01 -9.32 -9.94
CA LYS A 135 -9.30 -8.71 -9.62
C LYS A 135 -10.02 -9.49 -8.52
N LEU A 136 -10.55 -8.76 -7.57
CA LEU A 136 -11.38 -9.26 -6.49
C LEU A 136 -12.87 -9.11 -6.85
N PRO A 137 -13.78 -9.88 -6.23
CA PRO A 137 -15.22 -9.75 -6.49
C PRO A 137 -15.82 -8.42 -6.00
N ALA A 138 -15.11 -7.67 -5.15
CA ALA A 138 -15.54 -6.35 -4.71
C ALA A 138 -15.42 -5.32 -5.86
N VAL A 139 -16.25 -4.28 -5.80
CA VAL A 139 -16.35 -3.24 -6.82
C VAL A 139 -15.83 -1.91 -6.29
N VAL A 140 -15.18 -1.16 -7.15
CA VAL A 140 -14.68 0.20 -6.94
C VAL A 140 -15.09 1.06 -8.12
N GLU A 141 -15.29 2.35 -7.88
CA GLU A 141 -15.52 3.31 -8.96
C GLU A 141 -14.18 3.71 -9.59
N VAL A 142 -14.11 3.64 -10.92
CA VAL A 142 -12.96 4.00 -11.74
C VAL A 142 -13.44 4.91 -12.86
N ALA A 143 -13.10 6.17 -12.82
CA ALA A 143 -13.52 7.16 -13.81
C ALA A 143 -15.05 7.17 -14.09
N GLY A 144 -15.85 7.02 -13.03
CA GLY A 144 -17.32 7.00 -13.11
C GLY A 144 -17.93 5.63 -13.48
N GLU A 145 -17.13 4.59 -13.67
CA GLU A 145 -17.59 3.25 -13.98
C GLU A 145 -17.31 2.27 -12.81
N ALA A 146 -18.25 1.37 -12.57
CA ALA A 146 -18.07 0.29 -11.60
C ALA A 146 -17.15 -0.77 -12.17
N ARG A 147 -16.01 -1.01 -11.53
CA ARG A 147 -15.01 -2.00 -11.92
C ARG A 147 -14.56 -2.85 -10.74
N ASN A 148 -14.10 -4.05 -11.03
CA ASN A 148 -13.56 -4.91 -9.97
C ASN A 148 -12.35 -4.26 -9.29
N LEU A 149 -12.36 -4.33 -7.97
CA LEU A 149 -11.24 -3.94 -7.11
C LEU A 149 -10.06 -4.87 -7.38
N THR A 150 -8.86 -4.34 -7.48
CA THR A 150 -7.64 -5.15 -7.58
C THR A 150 -7.04 -5.42 -6.19
N ILE A 151 -6.11 -6.39 -6.10
CA ILE A 151 -5.41 -6.68 -4.85
C ILE A 151 -4.68 -5.43 -4.34
N LEU A 152 -3.94 -4.71 -5.20
CA LEU A 152 -3.22 -3.50 -4.77
C LEU A 152 -4.19 -2.43 -4.24
N GLU A 153 -5.29 -2.19 -4.92
CA GLU A 153 -6.30 -1.22 -4.46
C GLU A 153 -6.89 -1.64 -3.09
N ALA A 154 -7.11 -2.93 -2.88
CA ALA A 154 -7.55 -3.45 -1.58
C ALA A 154 -6.50 -3.19 -0.49
N VAL A 155 -5.22 -3.44 -0.80
CA VAL A 155 -4.12 -3.18 0.14
C VAL A 155 -4.01 -1.69 0.47
N VAL A 156 -4.03 -0.81 -0.53
CA VAL A 156 -4.01 0.65 -0.32
C VAL A 156 -5.17 1.07 0.58
N ARG A 157 -6.38 0.62 0.28
CA ARG A 157 -7.58 0.93 1.05
C ARG A 157 -7.50 0.45 2.50
N GLN A 158 -7.01 -0.77 2.71
CA GLN A 158 -6.87 -1.33 4.06
C GLN A 158 -5.82 -0.61 4.89
N THR A 159 -4.73 -0.19 4.27
CA THR A 159 -3.61 0.46 4.95
C THR A 159 -3.80 1.97 5.15
N ASN A 160 -4.78 2.59 4.46
CA ASN A 160 -5.11 4.01 4.62
C ASN A 160 -5.34 4.43 6.08
N ARG A 161 -5.88 3.53 6.91
CA ARG A 161 -6.09 3.78 8.34
C ARG A 161 -4.81 4.10 9.11
N TYR A 162 -3.67 3.57 8.66
CA TYR A 162 -2.38 3.82 9.32
C TYR A 162 -1.81 5.21 9.04
N ALA A 163 -2.32 5.91 8.03
CA ALA A 163 -1.82 7.23 7.65
C ALA A 163 -1.85 8.23 8.80
N LYS A 164 -2.98 8.32 9.52
CA LYS A 164 -3.15 9.24 10.65
C LYS A 164 -2.32 8.88 11.88
N GLU A 165 -1.88 7.63 11.97
CA GLU A 165 -1.08 7.11 13.08
C GLU A 165 0.43 7.25 12.82
N ARG A 166 0.78 7.65 11.61
CA ARG A 166 2.15 7.75 11.12
C ARG A 166 2.46 9.16 10.59
N PRO A 167 2.19 10.23 11.35
CA PRO A 167 2.49 11.59 10.92
C PRO A 167 4.00 11.75 10.69
N GLY A 168 4.36 12.37 9.56
CA GLY A 168 5.74 12.60 9.17
C GLY A 168 6.52 11.35 8.78
N ARG A 169 5.85 10.25 8.42
CA ARG A 169 6.51 8.97 8.12
C ARG A 169 6.15 8.39 6.77
N VAL A 170 7.08 7.61 6.23
CA VAL A 170 6.86 6.70 5.11
C VAL A 170 6.49 5.32 5.67
N SER A 171 5.34 4.80 5.27
CA SER A 171 4.90 3.45 5.58
C SER A 171 5.11 2.56 4.37
N VAL A 172 5.80 1.42 4.55
CA VAL A 172 6.16 0.52 3.45
C VAL A 172 5.36 -0.76 3.54
N PHE A 173 4.74 -1.14 2.43
CA PHE A 173 3.87 -2.32 2.32
C PHE A 173 4.21 -3.15 1.08
N TRP A 174 3.85 -4.42 1.12
CA TRP A 174 3.80 -5.26 -0.08
C TRP A 174 2.44 -5.12 -0.74
N GLY A 175 2.41 -4.75 -2.01
CA GLY A 175 1.19 -4.48 -2.77
C GLY A 175 0.34 -5.71 -3.10
N ASP A 176 0.71 -6.88 -2.61
CA ASP A 176 0.03 -8.16 -2.81
C ASP A 176 -0.39 -8.85 -1.50
N GLN A 177 -0.24 -8.19 -0.37
CA GLN A 177 -0.63 -8.69 0.94
C GLN A 177 -1.93 -8.05 1.41
N ILE A 178 -3.01 -8.83 1.45
CA ILE A 178 -4.29 -8.40 2.00
C ILE A 178 -4.25 -8.62 3.52
N PHE A 179 -4.50 -7.57 4.27
CA PHE A 179 -4.61 -7.60 5.72
C PHE A 179 -6.06 -7.76 6.15
N ILE A 180 -6.28 -8.61 7.14
CA ILE A 180 -7.57 -8.65 7.83
C ILE A 180 -7.40 -7.76 9.07
N PRO A 181 -8.13 -6.63 9.18
CA PRO A 181 -7.96 -5.72 10.30
C PRO A 181 -8.35 -6.45 11.59
N SER A 182 -7.41 -6.59 12.50
CA SER A 182 -7.66 -7.02 13.86
C SER A 182 -7.89 -5.81 14.77
N ALA A 183 -8.56 -6.05 15.89
CA ALA A 183 -8.74 -5.03 16.91
C ALA A 183 -7.38 -4.68 17.56
N GLY A 184 -7.14 -3.40 17.70
CA GLY A 184 -6.02 -2.85 18.46
C GLY A 184 -4.68 -2.96 17.72
N HIS A 185 -4.17 -1.82 17.35
CA HIS A 185 -2.77 -1.66 17.02
C HIS A 185 -2.21 -0.56 17.93
N ASN A 186 -0.97 -0.73 18.30
CA ASN A 186 -0.29 0.25 19.12
C ASN A 186 -0.02 1.50 18.29
N LYS A 187 -0.16 2.65 18.91
CA LYS A 187 0.29 3.91 18.33
C LYS A 187 1.77 3.81 17.94
N SER A 188 2.14 4.51 16.87
CA SER A 188 3.54 4.69 16.51
C SER A 188 4.33 5.18 17.73
N GLY A 189 5.39 4.48 18.07
CA GLY A 189 6.32 4.93 19.10
C GLY A 189 7.19 6.10 18.62
N GLU A 190 8.06 6.59 19.49
CA GLU A 190 9.05 7.63 19.19
C GLU A 190 10.26 7.09 18.39
N HIS A 191 10.21 5.83 17.96
CA HIS A 191 11.30 5.16 17.27
C HIS A 191 11.39 5.60 15.80
N HIS A 192 12.60 5.53 15.25
CA HIS A 192 12.84 5.84 13.82
C HIS A 192 12.13 4.88 12.87
N ALA A 193 11.99 3.61 13.27
CA ALA A 193 11.28 2.60 12.50
C ALA A 193 10.44 1.72 13.43
N ASP A 194 9.23 1.40 12.97
CA ASP A 194 8.32 0.47 13.61
C ASP A 194 7.97 -0.64 12.62
N ILE A 195 7.95 -1.88 13.09
CA ILE A 195 7.56 -3.03 12.29
C ILE A 195 6.17 -3.48 12.74
N LEU A 196 5.22 -3.46 11.81
CA LEU A 196 3.90 -4.02 12.05
C LEU A 196 3.97 -5.55 11.97
N ALA A 197 3.66 -6.23 13.06
CA ALA A 197 3.68 -7.68 13.15
C ALA A 197 2.39 -8.23 13.73
N VAL A 198 2.08 -9.47 13.39
CA VAL A 198 0.99 -10.23 14.01
C VAL A 198 1.53 -10.93 15.26
N MET A 199 0.82 -10.74 16.37
CA MET A 199 1.12 -11.48 17.61
C MET A 199 0.63 -12.91 17.49
N GLY A 200 1.51 -13.87 17.64
CA GLY A 200 1.21 -15.29 17.60
C GLY A 200 2.27 -16.10 18.34
N PRO A 201 2.00 -17.38 18.63
CA PRO A 201 3.04 -18.26 19.13
C PRO A 201 4.16 -18.34 18.10
N MET A 202 5.41 -18.30 18.58
CA MET A 202 6.57 -18.45 17.71
C MET A 202 6.60 -19.90 17.21
N PRO A 203 6.58 -20.14 15.88
CA PRO A 203 6.73 -21.49 15.36
C PRO A 203 8.08 -22.08 15.78
N ASN A 204 8.15 -23.38 15.98
CA ASN A 204 9.43 -24.04 16.23
C ASN A 204 10.26 -24.12 14.93
N GLU A 205 11.55 -24.44 15.04
CA GLU A 205 12.46 -24.44 13.88
C GLU A 205 12.00 -25.39 12.76
N THR A 206 11.29 -26.47 13.08
CA THR A 206 10.75 -27.43 12.11
C THR A 206 9.56 -26.89 11.31
N GLU A 207 8.89 -25.88 11.79
CA GLU A 207 7.76 -25.24 11.11
C GLU A 207 8.19 -24.11 10.19
N TRP A 208 9.47 -23.70 10.24
CA TRP A 208 10.05 -22.66 9.39
C TRP A 208 10.59 -23.17 8.04
N ASN A 209 10.75 -24.48 7.89
CA ASN A 209 11.21 -25.16 6.68
C ASN A 209 10.00 -25.72 5.88
#